data_c9b0790932d798b80bf8c5b653d4cdcf
#
_entry.id   c9b0790932d798b80bf8c5b653d4cdcf
#
_cell.length_a   1.000
_cell.length_b   1.000
_cell.length_c   1.000
_cell.angle_alpha   90.00
_cell.angle_beta   90.00
_cell.angle_gamma   90.00
#
_symmetry.space_group_name_H-M   'P 1'
#
loop_
_entity.id
_entity.type
_entity.pdbx_description
1 polymer ?
#
loop_
_entity_poly.entity_id
_entity_poly.type
_entity_poly.pdbx_seq_one_letter_code
_entity_poly.pdbx_strand_id
1 'polypeptide(L)'
;MTSRNQAEVTQTVILPQSRDALFITLGFKEGGEQAALEVLSSLSSLTGGVGFRYPEAHLTAVAGVGAKMWDRLFALEKPEHLHEFVELTGAKHHAPSTPGDVFFHIRSDEFDVAFELARRINAIVEDAINYYDEVHAFQYQDFRDPLGFVDGTESPRGQEGVEVAIIRDGIWKGGSYIVEQKYVHNLKDWNALPVEEQERVIGRTKHSDIELDEKASNSHVAVNQVEDEDGNGLEIVRNNLSFGDALGKQGTFFMSYARDPRVTEVMMRRMFIGEPEGNYDCILDFSEALTGCNFFAPPRVFLDHCADYAHEHLRSEGGGEPNQPAINLPQGKAVFPDRADVPTSHNAEDVEAAKARFEAALRREH
;
A
#
# COMPACT_ATOMS: atom_id res chain seq x y z
N MET A 1 2.93 9.69 23.57
CA MET A 1 1.92 10.28 22.64
C MET A 1 0.84 9.23 22.47
N THR A 2 -0.41 9.56 22.74
CA THR A 2 -1.54 8.63 22.68
C THR A 2 -1.81 8.18 21.25
N SER A 3 -2.41 7.01 21.01
CA SER A 3 -2.83 6.49 19.71
C SER A 3 -3.61 7.53 18.86
N ARG A 4 -4.29 8.45 19.51
CA ARG A 4 -5.01 9.58 18.90
C ARG A 4 -4.06 10.54 18.16
N ASN A 5 -2.89 10.86 18.74
CA ASN A 5 -1.88 11.74 18.10
C ASN A 5 -1.21 11.08 16.88
N GLN A 6 -1.11 9.76 16.83
CA GLN A 6 -0.53 9.04 15.70
C GLN A 6 -1.50 9.00 14.51
N ALA A 7 -2.78 8.77 14.77
CA ALA A 7 -3.84 8.82 13.75
C ALA A 7 -4.04 10.24 13.16
N GLU A 8 -3.64 11.29 13.88
CA GLU A 8 -3.68 12.67 13.38
C GLU A 8 -2.48 13.00 12.46
N VAL A 9 -1.39 12.24 12.55
CA VAL A 9 -0.14 12.50 11.82
C VAL A 9 -0.02 11.65 10.57
N THR A 10 -0.43 10.39 10.61
CA THR A 10 -0.29 9.44 9.49
C THR A 10 -1.58 9.30 8.69
N GLN A 11 -1.45 9.04 7.40
CA GLN A 11 -2.57 8.49 6.63
C GLN A 11 -2.90 7.07 7.15
N THR A 12 -4.02 6.51 6.75
CA THR A 12 -4.49 5.19 7.21
C THR A 12 -3.68 4.02 6.59
N VAL A 13 -2.35 4.09 6.68
CA VAL A 13 -1.42 3.10 6.09
C VAL A 13 -1.58 1.74 6.79
N ILE A 14 -1.58 1.74 8.12
CA ILE A 14 -1.63 0.51 8.92
C ILE A 14 -3.08 0.23 9.34
N LEU A 15 -3.74 -0.57 8.52
CA LEU A 15 -5.07 -1.11 8.80
C LEU A 15 -5.14 -2.56 8.31
N PRO A 16 -6.04 -3.38 8.87
CA PRO A 16 -6.34 -4.69 8.30
C PRO A 16 -6.75 -4.56 6.82
N GLN A 17 -6.54 -5.62 6.05
CA GLN A 17 -7.08 -5.69 4.70
C GLN A 17 -8.61 -5.55 4.75
N SER A 18 -9.16 -4.76 3.84
CA SER A 18 -10.59 -4.65 3.61
C SER A 18 -11.09 -5.77 2.69
N ARG A 19 -12.40 -5.93 2.59
CA ARG A 19 -12.98 -6.87 1.63
C ARG A 19 -12.74 -6.46 0.19
N ASP A 20 -12.82 -5.16 -0.07
CA ASP A 20 -12.67 -4.57 -1.39
C ASP A 20 -11.66 -3.43 -1.36
N ALA A 21 -10.96 -3.24 -2.46
CA ALA A 21 -10.13 -2.07 -2.68
C ALA A 21 -10.18 -1.60 -4.13
N LEU A 22 -10.01 -0.29 -4.29
CA LEU A 22 -9.67 0.33 -5.57
C LEU A 22 -8.23 0.83 -5.48
N PHE A 23 -7.41 0.37 -6.40
CA PHE A 23 -6.07 0.89 -6.64
C PHE A 23 -6.12 1.75 -7.89
N ILE A 24 -5.83 3.03 -7.76
CA ILE A 24 -5.95 3.99 -8.87
C ILE A 24 -4.64 4.72 -9.03
N THR A 25 -3.99 4.54 -10.17
CA THR A 25 -2.79 5.28 -10.57
C THR A 25 -3.16 6.30 -11.64
N LEU A 26 -2.84 7.57 -11.41
CA LEU A 26 -3.13 8.67 -12.33
C LEU A 26 -1.85 9.29 -12.87
N GLY A 27 -1.87 9.69 -14.14
CA GLY A 27 -0.90 10.56 -14.79
C GLY A 27 -1.56 11.88 -15.18
N PHE A 28 -0.94 13.01 -14.81
CA PHE A 28 -1.47 14.34 -15.03
C PHE A 28 -0.85 15.02 -16.25
N LYS A 29 -1.68 15.66 -17.05
CA LYS A 29 -1.24 16.57 -18.13
C LYS A 29 -0.34 17.68 -17.57
N GLU A 30 0.46 18.29 -18.43
CA GLU A 30 1.06 19.58 -18.14
C GLU A 30 -0.06 20.61 -17.89
N GLY A 31 0.01 21.38 -16.81
CA GLY A 31 -1.05 22.27 -16.36
C GLY A 31 -2.13 21.59 -15.48
N GLY A 32 -2.01 20.29 -15.19
CA GLY A 32 -2.94 19.56 -14.31
C GLY A 32 -2.60 19.66 -12.81
N GLU A 33 -1.55 20.42 -12.44
CA GLU A 33 -1.03 20.50 -11.07
C GLU A 33 -2.06 21.02 -10.07
N GLN A 34 -2.91 21.96 -10.50
CA GLN A 34 -3.94 22.54 -9.63
C GLN A 34 -4.99 21.49 -9.23
N ALA A 35 -5.45 20.68 -10.20
CA ALA A 35 -6.40 19.60 -9.92
C ALA A 35 -5.78 18.51 -9.02
N ALA A 36 -4.47 18.22 -9.20
CA ALA A 36 -3.76 17.31 -8.33
C ALA A 36 -3.67 17.83 -6.88
N LEU A 37 -3.34 19.10 -6.68
CA LEU A 37 -3.34 19.74 -5.36
C LEU A 37 -4.73 19.72 -4.71
N GLU A 38 -5.77 20.00 -5.50
CA GLU A 38 -7.16 20.01 -5.03
C GLU A 38 -7.60 18.62 -4.56
N VAL A 39 -7.37 17.57 -5.35
CA VAL A 39 -7.78 16.22 -4.97
C VAL A 39 -6.99 15.71 -3.77
N LEU A 40 -5.69 15.99 -3.70
CA LEU A 40 -4.84 15.59 -2.57
C LEU A 40 -5.28 16.26 -1.26
N SER A 41 -5.46 17.58 -1.26
CA SER A 41 -5.89 18.34 -0.08
C SER A 41 -7.34 18.04 0.34
N SER A 42 -8.18 17.60 -0.60
CA SER A 42 -9.58 17.27 -0.34
C SER A 42 -9.82 15.83 0.08
N LEU A 43 -8.81 14.95 -0.02
CA LEU A 43 -9.01 13.50 0.15
C LEU A 43 -9.64 13.14 1.50
N SER A 44 -9.17 13.74 2.60
CA SER A 44 -9.72 13.50 3.95
C SER A 44 -11.19 13.90 4.04
N SER A 45 -11.57 15.04 3.47
CA SER A 45 -12.95 15.54 3.48
C SER A 45 -13.87 14.72 2.57
N LEU A 46 -13.39 14.29 1.40
CA LEU A 46 -14.12 13.42 0.48
C LEU A 46 -14.38 12.05 1.12
N THR A 47 -13.34 11.43 1.69
CA THR A 47 -13.44 10.14 2.38
C THR A 47 -14.40 10.23 3.55
N GLY A 48 -14.28 11.25 4.40
CA GLY A 48 -15.19 11.48 5.52
C GLY A 48 -16.63 11.74 5.07
N GLY A 49 -16.83 12.52 4.02
CA GLY A 49 -18.15 12.85 3.48
C GLY A 49 -18.91 11.66 2.88
N VAL A 50 -18.19 10.72 2.24
CA VAL A 50 -18.78 9.46 1.75
C VAL A 50 -18.98 8.50 2.93
N GLY A 51 -17.94 8.25 3.73
CA GLY A 51 -17.97 7.26 4.79
C GLY A 51 -18.96 7.58 5.93
N PHE A 52 -19.26 8.86 6.16
CA PHE A 52 -20.22 9.27 7.19
C PHE A 52 -21.61 8.62 7.02
N ARG A 53 -22.04 8.39 5.78
CA ARG A 53 -23.34 7.77 5.47
C ARG A 53 -23.34 6.24 5.59
N TYR A 54 -22.15 5.64 5.54
CA TYR A 54 -21.93 4.20 5.50
C TYR A 54 -20.83 3.79 6.48
N PRO A 55 -21.04 4.00 7.79
CA PRO A 55 -19.99 3.75 8.79
C PRO A 55 -19.52 2.29 8.83
N GLU A 56 -20.41 1.35 8.53
CA GLU A 56 -20.10 -0.10 8.51
C GLU A 56 -19.22 -0.51 7.30
N ALA A 57 -19.12 0.35 6.29
CA ALA A 57 -18.27 0.10 5.13
C ALA A 57 -16.77 0.34 5.42
N HIS A 58 -16.42 0.90 6.57
CA HIS A 58 -15.05 1.19 7.02
C HIS A 58 -14.19 1.87 5.94
N LEU A 59 -14.81 2.82 5.19
CA LEU A 59 -14.15 3.50 4.08
C LEU A 59 -12.88 4.24 4.53
N THR A 60 -11.77 3.96 3.88
CA THR A 60 -10.50 4.66 4.07
C THR A 60 -9.80 4.89 2.74
N ALA A 61 -8.94 5.91 2.68
CA ALA A 61 -8.10 6.17 1.53
C ALA A 61 -6.70 6.63 1.94
N VAL A 62 -5.72 6.22 1.15
CA VAL A 62 -4.33 6.69 1.21
C VAL A 62 -3.97 7.26 -0.16
N ALA A 63 -3.35 8.44 -0.19
CA ALA A 63 -2.77 8.99 -1.39
C ALA A 63 -1.24 8.93 -1.35
N GLY A 64 -0.65 8.54 -2.46
CA GLY A 64 0.79 8.61 -2.72
C GLY A 64 1.10 9.55 -3.87
N VAL A 65 2.23 10.26 -3.80
CA VAL A 65 2.71 11.18 -4.84
C VAL A 65 3.99 10.62 -5.43
N GLY A 66 4.04 10.48 -6.76
CA GLY A 66 5.20 10.02 -7.51
C GLY A 66 6.32 11.06 -7.58
N ALA A 67 7.53 10.62 -7.85
CA ALA A 67 8.73 11.48 -7.81
C ALA A 67 8.66 12.69 -8.73
N LYS A 68 8.24 12.50 -9.98
CA LYS A 68 8.09 13.60 -10.95
C LYS A 68 6.98 14.57 -10.56
N MET A 69 5.85 14.03 -10.07
CA MET A 69 4.74 14.87 -9.65
C MET A 69 5.08 15.67 -8.39
N TRP A 70 5.88 15.09 -7.49
CA TRP A 70 6.41 15.82 -6.34
C TRP A 70 7.14 17.09 -6.76
N ASP A 71 8.07 16.97 -7.72
CA ASP A 71 8.85 18.09 -8.23
C ASP A 71 7.99 19.12 -8.97
N ARG A 72 6.86 18.71 -9.57
CA ARG A 72 5.90 19.61 -10.24
C ARG A 72 5.02 20.37 -9.24
N LEU A 73 4.67 19.75 -8.11
CA LEU A 73 3.74 20.32 -7.15
C LEU A 73 4.43 21.18 -6.09
N PHE A 74 5.52 20.70 -5.51
CA PHE A 74 6.01 21.21 -4.25
C PHE A 74 7.37 21.89 -4.35
N ALA A 75 7.49 23.03 -3.65
CA ALA A 75 8.76 23.73 -3.47
C ALA A 75 9.66 23.07 -2.40
N LEU A 76 9.14 22.09 -1.68
CA LEU A 76 9.87 21.35 -0.66
C LEU A 76 10.74 20.26 -1.29
N GLU A 77 11.92 20.04 -0.66
CA GLU A 77 12.76 18.91 -1.02
C GLU A 77 12.00 17.60 -0.92
N LYS A 78 12.13 16.82 -1.96
CA LYS A 78 11.52 15.50 -2.08
C LYS A 78 12.04 14.55 -1.00
N PRO A 79 11.22 13.59 -0.51
CA PRO A 79 11.70 12.53 0.39
C PRO A 79 12.92 11.83 -0.19
N GLU A 80 13.94 11.59 0.63
CA GLU A 80 15.29 11.17 0.22
C GLU A 80 15.33 9.98 -0.74
N HIS A 81 14.44 9.01 -0.54
CA HIS A 81 14.40 7.78 -1.34
C HIS A 81 13.24 7.76 -2.33
N LEU A 82 12.56 8.89 -2.57
CA LEU A 82 11.51 8.96 -3.56
C LEU A 82 12.08 9.14 -4.96
N HIS A 83 11.98 8.12 -5.78
CA HIS A 83 12.35 8.11 -7.19
C HIS A 83 11.36 7.27 -8.00
N GLU A 84 11.41 7.37 -9.32
CA GLU A 84 10.61 6.51 -10.20
C GLU A 84 11.03 5.05 -10.01
N PHE A 85 10.10 4.13 -10.23
CA PHE A 85 10.40 2.71 -10.19
C PHE A 85 11.57 2.38 -11.14
N VAL A 86 12.55 1.64 -10.66
CA VAL A 86 13.69 1.22 -11.46
C VAL A 86 13.32 -0.07 -12.18
N GLU A 87 13.23 0.00 -13.49
CA GLU A 87 12.98 -1.17 -14.34
C GLU A 87 14.01 -2.28 -14.07
N LEU A 88 13.53 -3.52 -13.88
CA LEU A 88 14.38 -4.67 -13.64
C LEU A 88 14.25 -5.64 -14.83
N THR A 89 15.37 -5.90 -15.50
CA THR A 89 15.45 -6.86 -16.59
C THR A 89 16.35 -8.02 -16.18
N GLY A 90 15.73 -9.13 -15.81
CA GLY A 90 16.43 -10.39 -15.51
C GLY A 90 16.69 -11.20 -16.79
N ALA A 91 17.25 -12.39 -16.58
CA ALA A 91 17.53 -13.30 -17.70
C ALA A 91 16.27 -13.79 -18.42
N LYS A 92 15.12 -13.81 -17.75
CA LYS A 92 13.86 -14.34 -18.26
C LYS A 92 12.66 -13.42 -18.04
N HIS A 93 12.62 -12.71 -16.93
CA HIS A 93 11.50 -11.93 -16.50
C HIS A 93 11.84 -10.44 -16.41
N HIS A 94 10.82 -9.60 -16.51
CA HIS A 94 10.93 -8.17 -16.60
C HIS A 94 9.90 -7.50 -15.69
N ALA A 95 10.35 -6.56 -14.85
CA ALA A 95 9.50 -5.64 -14.11
C ALA A 95 9.54 -4.27 -14.80
N PRO A 96 8.47 -3.85 -15.47
CA PRO A 96 8.44 -2.56 -16.18
C PRO A 96 8.39 -1.40 -15.19
N SER A 97 8.90 -0.25 -15.60
CA SER A 97 8.59 1.04 -14.96
C SER A 97 7.44 1.69 -15.74
N THR A 98 6.36 2.00 -15.05
CA THR A 98 5.16 2.58 -15.68
C THR A 98 4.88 3.99 -15.17
N PRO A 99 4.13 4.83 -15.94
CA PRO A 99 3.77 6.16 -15.49
C PRO A 99 2.92 6.14 -14.22
N GLY A 100 3.20 7.06 -13.30
CA GLY A 100 2.42 7.25 -12.08
C GLY A 100 2.77 8.55 -11.39
N ASP A 101 1.83 9.53 -11.44
CA ASP A 101 1.98 10.83 -10.79
C ASP A 101 1.33 10.84 -9.40
N VAL A 102 0.10 10.30 -9.29
CA VAL A 102 -0.64 10.16 -8.03
C VAL A 102 -1.27 8.78 -7.96
N PHE A 103 -1.19 8.19 -6.79
CA PHE A 103 -1.75 6.88 -6.47
C PHE A 103 -2.78 7.00 -5.36
N PHE A 104 -3.91 6.30 -5.49
CA PHE A 104 -4.91 6.15 -4.44
C PHE A 104 -5.11 4.68 -4.11
N HIS A 105 -4.98 4.35 -2.82
CA HIS A 105 -5.41 3.08 -2.25
C HIS A 105 -6.69 3.33 -1.45
N ILE A 106 -7.83 3.03 -2.04
CA ILE A 106 -9.17 3.18 -1.43
C ILE A 106 -9.61 1.81 -0.93
N ARG A 107 -9.98 1.70 0.33
CA ARG A 107 -10.41 0.45 0.98
C ARG A 107 -11.79 0.60 1.56
N SER A 108 -12.60 -0.44 1.40
CA SER A 108 -13.95 -0.53 1.99
C SER A 108 -14.37 -1.99 2.15
N ASP A 109 -15.29 -2.26 3.06
CA ASP A 109 -15.97 -3.56 3.15
C ASP A 109 -17.20 -3.63 2.22
N GLU A 110 -17.54 -2.49 1.58
CA GLU A 110 -18.61 -2.36 0.59
C GLU A 110 -18.06 -1.67 -0.66
N PHE A 111 -18.04 -2.41 -1.79
CA PHE A 111 -17.39 -1.93 -3.02
C PHE A 111 -18.00 -0.64 -3.57
N ASP A 112 -19.33 -0.51 -3.55
CA ASP A 112 -20.05 0.67 -4.06
C ASP A 112 -19.69 1.95 -3.30
N VAL A 113 -19.33 1.84 -2.01
CA VAL A 113 -18.88 2.97 -1.19
C VAL A 113 -17.46 3.41 -1.61
N ALA A 114 -16.55 2.46 -1.88
CA ALA A 114 -15.25 2.75 -2.46
C ALA A 114 -15.38 3.38 -3.85
N PHE A 115 -16.26 2.86 -4.68
CA PHE A 115 -16.53 3.35 -6.01
C PHE A 115 -17.10 4.78 -6.01
N GLU A 116 -17.98 5.13 -5.07
CA GLU A 116 -18.49 6.50 -4.93
C GLU A 116 -17.36 7.48 -4.57
N LEU A 117 -16.42 7.09 -3.72
CA LEU A 117 -15.25 7.94 -3.44
C LEU A 117 -14.39 8.13 -4.70
N ALA A 118 -14.13 7.06 -5.45
CA ALA A 118 -13.40 7.13 -6.71
C ALA A 118 -14.08 8.06 -7.74
N ARG A 119 -15.42 8.00 -7.85
CA ARG A 119 -16.18 8.92 -8.70
C ARG A 119 -16.01 10.38 -8.29
N ARG A 120 -15.95 10.67 -6.99
CA ARG A 120 -15.72 12.05 -6.49
C ARG A 120 -14.31 12.53 -6.77
N ILE A 121 -13.33 11.65 -6.65
CA ILE A 121 -11.95 11.92 -7.06
C ILE A 121 -11.93 12.23 -8.57
N ASN A 122 -12.55 11.38 -9.40
CA ASN A 122 -12.60 11.57 -10.84
C ASN A 122 -13.21 12.93 -11.23
N ALA A 123 -14.29 13.37 -10.58
CA ALA A 123 -14.94 14.64 -10.87
C ALA A 123 -14.02 15.86 -10.68
N ILE A 124 -12.95 15.73 -9.90
CA ILE A 124 -11.94 16.79 -9.72
C ILE A 124 -10.86 16.72 -10.81
N VAL A 125 -10.49 15.49 -11.23
CA VAL A 125 -9.28 15.27 -12.04
C VAL A 125 -9.53 14.94 -13.50
N GLU A 126 -10.77 14.59 -13.92
CA GLU A 126 -11.09 14.02 -15.24
C GLU A 126 -10.59 14.86 -16.43
N ASP A 127 -10.61 16.18 -16.33
CA ASP A 127 -10.10 17.09 -17.37
C ASP A 127 -8.58 17.30 -17.29
N ALA A 128 -7.93 16.90 -16.20
CA ALA A 128 -6.51 17.15 -15.92
C ALA A 128 -5.61 15.92 -16.15
N ILE A 129 -6.15 14.73 -16.26
CA ILE A 129 -5.40 13.50 -16.44
C ILE A 129 -5.24 13.11 -17.92
N ASN A 130 -4.16 12.42 -18.24
CA ASN A 130 -3.90 11.82 -19.57
C ASN A 130 -3.67 10.30 -19.50
N TYR A 131 -3.57 9.76 -18.30
CA TYR A 131 -3.37 8.34 -18.03
C TYR A 131 -4.09 7.95 -16.75
N TYR A 132 -4.63 6.76 -16.72
CA TYR A 132 -5.07 6.09 -15.50
C TYR A 132 -4.93 4.57 -15.62
N ASP A 133 -4.64 3.92 -14.51
CA ASP A 133 -4.86 2.48 -14.30
C ASP A 133 -5.71 2.32 -13.05
N GLU A 134 -6.86 1.67 -13.20
CA GLU A 134 -7.80 1.43 -12.11
C GLU A 134 -7.99 -0.07 -11.95
N VAL A 135 -7.74 -0.57 -10.75
CA VAL A 135 -7.88 -2.00 -10.43
C VAL A 135 -8.91 -2.18 -9.33
N HIS A 136 -10.01 -2.86 -9.68
CA HIS A 136 -11.01 -3.33 -8.73
C HIS A 136 -10.51 -4.64 -8.14
N ALA A 137 -10.15 -4.60 -6.86
CA ALA A 137 -9.57 -5.72 -6.17
C ALA A 137 -10.45 -6.15 -4.99
N PHE A 138 -10.39 -7.41 -4.67
CA PHE A 138 -11.21 -8.03 -3.65
C PHE A 138 -10.46 -9.08 -2.86
N GLN A 139 -10.87 -9.29 -1.62
CA GLN A 139 -10.43 -10.43 -0.82
C GLN A 139 -10.97 -11.72 -1.43
N TYR A 140 -10.07 -12.56 -1.95
CA TYR A 140 -10.44 -13.84 -2.52
C TYR A 140 -10.36 -14.94 -1.47
N GLN A 141 -11.47 -15.70 -1.31
CA GLN A 141 -11.60 -16.80 -0.35
C GLN A 141 -10.98 -16.49 1.03
N ASP A 142 -10.32 -17.42 1.67
CA ASP A 142 -9.69 -17.28 3.00
C ASP A 142 -8.37 -16.51 2.91
N PHE A 143 -8.37 -15.26 2.40
CA PHE A 143 -7.19 -14.43 2.15
C PHE A 143 -6.19 -15.08 1.17
N ARG A 144 -6.68 -15.83 0.19
CA ARG A 144 -5.84 -16.43 -0.84
C ARG A 144 -5.73 -15.52 -2.05
N ASP A 145 -4.67 -15.76 -2.82
CA ASP A 145 -4.55 -15.23 -4.17
C ASP A 145 -5.18 -16.20 -5.20
N PRO A 146 -5.28 -15.82 -6.48
CA PRO A 146 -5.80 -16.71 -7.52
C PRO A 146 -4.94 -17.97 -7.77
N LEU A 147 -3.68 -18.01 -7.31
CA LEU A 147 -2.83 -19.22 -7.33
C LEU A 147 -3.25 -20.24 -6.26
N GLY A 148 -4.07 -19.80 -5.29
CA GLY A 148 -4.66 -20.64 -4.25
C GLY A 148 -3.85 -20.70 -2.96
N PHE A 149 -2.87 -19.83 -2.77
CA PHE A 149 -2.07 -19.72 -1.54
C PHE A 149 -2.52 -18.52 -0.70
N VAL A 150 -2.37 -18.64 0.62
CA VAL A 150 -2.69 -17.53 1.54
C VAL A 150 -1.72 -16.38 1.30
N ASP A 151 -2.23 -15.18 1.09
CA ASP A 151 -1.43 -13.96 0.92
C ASP A 151 -1.41 -13.12 2.20
N GLY A 152 -0.25 -12.56 2.52
CA GLY A 152 -0.09 -11.68 3.65
C GLY A 152 0.07 -12.35 5.03
N THR A 153 0.34 -13.66 5.10
CA THR A 153 0.56 -14.40 6.35
C THR A 153 1.62 -13.75 7.23
N GLU A 154 2.74 -13.33 6.65
CA GLU A 154 3.88 -12.73 7.35
C GLU A 154 3.91 -11.20 7.28
N SER A 155 2.82 -10.56 6.81
CA SER A 155 2.77 -9.10 6.77
C SER A 155 2.63 -8.53 8.18
N PRO A 156 3.56 -7.66 8.64
CA PRO A 156 3.52 -7.06 9.98
C PRO A 156 2.23 -6.27 10.21
N ARG A 157 1.67 -6.35 11.42
CA ARG A 157 0.40 -5.72 11.79
C ARG A 157 0.52 -4.91 13.07
N GLY A 158 -0.43 -4.01 13.30
CA GLY A 158 -0.47 -3.23 14.53
C GLY A 158 0.82 -2.44 14.76
N GLN A 159 1.42 -2.55 15.94
CA GLN A 159 2.63 -1.81 16.31
C GLN A 159 3.84 -2.20 15.45
N GLU A 160 4.01 -3.47 15.14
CA GLU A 160 5.08 -3.97 14.26
C GLU A 160 4.95 -3.37 12.85
N GLY A 161 3.73 -3.35 12.29
CA GLY A 161 3.46 -2.69 11.01
C GLY A 161 3.81 -1.20 11.02
N VAL A 162 3.53 -0.49 12.12
CA VAL A 162 3.95 0.91 12.30
C VAL A 162 5.48 1.02 12.28
N GLU A 163 6.17 0.09 12.93
CA GLU A 163 7.63 0.09 12.99
C GLU A 163 8.29 -0.15 11.64
N VAL A 164 7.65 -0.93 10.80
CA VAL A 164 8.14 -1.30 9.47
C VAL A 164 7.79 -0.24 8.42
N ALA A 165 6.55 0.27 8.44
CA ALA A 165 6.05 1.08 7.34
C ALA A 165 6.13 2.59 7.57
N ILE A 166 6.16 3.09 8.81
CA ILE A 166 6.04 4.53 9.08
C ILE A 166 7.38 5.15 9.40
N ILE A 167 7.71 6.25 8.73
CA ILE A 167 8.91 7.07 9.01
C ILE A 167 8.78 7.68 10.41
N ARG A 168 9.82 7.51 11.22
CA ARG A 168 9.79 7.85 12.64
C ARG A 168 10.31 9.25 12.95
N ASP A 169 11.20 9.76 12.12
CA ASP A 169 11.99 10.97 12.37
C ASP A 169 12.05 11.87 11.14
N GLY A 170 12.55 13.08 11.33
CA GLY A 170 12.72 14.07 10.28
C GLY A 170 11.43 14.77 9.88
N ILE A 171 11.50 15.52 8.78
CA ILE A 171 10.37 16.34 8.28
C ILE A 171 9.23 15.47 7.73
N TRP A 172 9.53 14.25 7.30
CA TRP A 172 8.56 13.30 6.75
C TRP A 172 8.05 12.28 7.76
N LYS A 173 8.24 12.55 9.06
CA LYS A 173 7.69 11.70 10.11
C LYS A 173 6.19 11.48 9.94
N GLY A 174 5.76 10.22 9.94
CA GLY A 174 4.38 9.82 9.69
C GLY A 174 4.09 9.49 8.23
N GLY A 175 5.03 9.72 7.33
CA GLY A 175 4.95 9.29 5.93
C GLY A 175 5.34 7.83 5.74
N SER A 176 5.11 7.32 4.53
CA SER A 176 5.43 5.96 4.11
C SER A 176 5.74 5.91 2.62
N TYR A 177 6.69 5.09 2.21
CA TYR A 177 6.90 4.81 0.79
C TYR A 177 5.97 3.71 0.33
N ILE A 178 5.56 3.78 -0.93
CA ILE A 178 4.69 2.83 -1.59
C ILE A 178 5.41 2.29 -2.84
N VAL A 179 5.40 0.98 -2.99
CA VAL A 179 5.74 0.32 -4.25
C VAL A 179 4.53 -0.49 -4.69
N GLU A 180 4.12 -0.35 -5.95
CA GLU A 180 3.02 -1.13 -6.51
C GLU A 180 3.42 -1.86 -7.79
N GLN A 181 2.85 -3.05 -7.98
CA GLN A 181 2.91 -3.84 -9.21
C GLN A 181 1.62 -4.63 -9.43
N LYS A 182 1.14 -4.62 -10.66
CA LYS A 182 0.01 -5.42 -11.10
C LYS A 182 0.50 -6.70 -11.75
N TYR A 183 0.23 -7.84 -11.13
CA TYR A 183 0.60 -9.15 -11.66
C TYR A 183 -0.59 -9.87 -12.29
N VAL A 184 -0.42 -10.38 -13.49
CA VAL A 184 -1.39 -11.29 -14.12
C VAL A 184 -0.83 -12.71 -14.11
N HIS A 185 -1.67 -13.67 -13.69
CA HIS A 185 -1.27 -15.07 -13.54
C HIS A 185 -1.66 -15.92 -14.75
N ASN A 186 -0.75 -16.79 -15.17
CA ASN A 186 -1.01 -17.87 -16.12
C ASN A 186 -1.61 -19.07 -15.37
N LEU A 187 -2.88 -18.94 -14.99
CA LEU A 187 -3.58 -19.96 -14.21
C LEU A 187 -3.73 -21.29 -14.93
N LYS A 188 -3.70 -21.30 -16.26
CA LYS A 188 -3.75 -22.54 -17.05
C LYS A 188 -2.54 -23.42 -16.78
N ASP A 189 -1.34 -22.86 -16.90
CA ASP A 189 -0.10 -23.60 -16.68
C ASP A 189 0.12 -23.86 -15.19
N TRP A 190 -0.23 -22.91 -14.33
CA TRP A 190 -0.22 -23.08 -12.89
C TRP A 190 -1.06 -24.25 -12.40
N ASN A 191 -2.32 -24.33 -12.84
CA ASN A 191 -3.24 -25.41 -12.43
C ASN A 191 -2.91 -26.77 -13.08
N ALA A 192 -2.03 -26.82 -14.06
CA ALA A 192 -1.51 -28.07 -14.63
C ALA A 192 -0.40 -28.69 -13.75
N LEU A 193 0.17 -27.92 -12.83
CA LEU A 193 1.18 -28.45 -11.88
C LEU A 193 0.52 -29.30 -10.80
N PRO A 194 1.16 -30.41 -10.36
CA PRO A 194 0.83 -31.05 -9.12
C PRO A 194 0.94 -30.09 -7.92
N VAL A 195 0.17 -30.35 -6.85
CA VAL A 195 0.15 -29.48 -5.67
C VAL A 195 1.55 -29.36 -5.05
N GLU A 196 2.30 -30.45 -4.99
CA GLU A 196 3.66 -30.49 -4.46
C GLU A 196 4.63 -29.57 -5.23
N GLU A 197 4.46 -29.46 -6.55
CA GLU A 197 5.24 -28.52 -7.37
C GLU A 197 4.83 -27.07 -7.15
N GLN A 198 3.51 -26.81 -6.97
CA GLN A 198 3.03 -25.48 -6.59
C GLN A 198 3.58 -25.05 -5.22
N GLU A 199 3.57 -25.97 -4.24
CA GLU A 199 4.14 -25.77 -2.91
C GLU A 199 5.65 -25.52 -2.97
N ARG A 200 6.37 -26.23 -3.83
CA ARG A 200 7.81 -26.01 -4.07
C ARG A 200 8.11 -24.63 -4.64
N VAL A 201 7.27 -24.15 -5.59
CA VAL A 201 7.41 -22.81 -6.19
C VAL A 201 7.18 -21.72 -5.14
N ILE A 202 6.17 -21.87 -4.30
CA ILE A 202 5.84 -20.88 -3.27
C ILE A 202 6.78 -20.99 -2.05
N GLY A 203 7.07 -22.21 -1.58
CA GLY A 203 7.84 -22.47 -0.36
C GLY A 203 6.96 -22.69 0.87
N ARG A 204 5.64 -22.89 0.68
CA ARG A 204 4.64 -23.13 1.73
C ARG A 204 3.67 -24.23 1.29
N THR A 205 3.04 -24.90 2.25
CA THR A 205 1.95 -25.84 1.97
C THR A 205 0.70 -25.09 1.55
N LYS A 206 0.00 -25.59 0.52
CA LYS A 206 -1.16 -24.91 -0.08
C LYS A 206 -2.37 -24.84 0.86
N HIS A 207 -2.65 -25.93 1.56
CA HIS A 207 -3.85 -26.01 2.41
C HIS A 207 -3.64 -25.42 3.81
N SER A 208 -2.54 -25.75 4.45
CA SER A 208 -2.27 -25.43 5.86
C SER A 208 -1.43 -24.18 6.07
N ASP A 209 -0.93 -23.57 4.98
CA ASP A 209 -0.10 -22.36 5.00
C ASP A 209 1.12 -22.47 5.93
N ILE A 210 1.73 -23.67 5.97
CA ILE A 210 2.94 -23.91 6.76
C ILE A 210 4.16 -23.76 5.86
N GLU A 211 5.13 -22.99 6.28
CA GLU A 211 6.39 -22.83 5.59
C GLU A 211 7.13 -24.18 5.52
N LEU A 212 7.70 -24.49 4.35
CA LEU A 212 8.45 -25.73 4.15
C LEU A 212 9.81 -25.65 4.83
N ASP A 213 10.19 -26.71 5.56
CA ASP A 213 11.51 -26.79 6.22
C ASP A 213 12.65 -26.79 5.19
N GLU A 214 12.48 -27.52 4.08
CA GLU A 214 13.42 -27.56 2.96
C GLU A 214 12.81 -26.85 1.74
N LYS A 215 13.10 -25.57 1.59
CA LYS A 215 12.67 -24.74 0.45
C LYS A 215 13.70 -24.75 -0.66
N ALA A 216 13.22 -24.73 -1.91
CA ALA A 216 14.08 -24.39 -3.04
C ALA A 216 14.63 -22.96 -2.87
N SER A 217 15.90 -22.73 -3.18
CA SER A 217 16.54 -21.40 -3.05
C SER A 217 15.88 -20.30 -3.90
N ASN A 218 15.10 -20.70 -4.90
CA ASN A 218 14.34 -19.84 -5.79
C ASN A 218 12.81 -19.94 -5.59
N SER A 219 12.36 -20.50 -4.47
CA SER A 219 10.97 -20.41 -4.07
C SER A 219 10.62 -18.98 -3.65
N HIS A 220 9.36 -18.59 -3.81
CA HIS A 220 8.89 -17.23 -3.50
C HIS A 220 9.24 -16.81 -2.07
N VAL A 221 9.01 -17.66 -1.08
CA VAL A 221 9.36 -17.39 0.32
C VAL A 221 10.87 -17.21 0.49
N ALA A 222 11.69 -18.14 -0.02
CA ALA A 222 13.14 -18.09 0.17
C ALA A 222 13.77 -16.84 -0.48
N VAL A 223 13.29 -16.44 -1.65
CA VAL A 223 13.79 -15.26 -2.37
C VAL A 223 13.48 -13.96 -1.61
N ASN A 224 12.32 -13.90 -0.95
CA ASN A 224 11.85 -12.69 -0.26
C ASN A 224 12.26 -12.62 1.22
N GLN A 225 12.91 -13.64 1.76
CA GLN A 225 13.56 -13.58 3.08
C GLN A 225 14.86 -12.77 2.97
N VAL A 226 14.78 -11.48 3.28
CA VAL A 226 15.90 -10.52 3.23
C VAL A 226 16.32 -10.18 4.65
N GLU A 227 17.62 -10.17 4.90
CA GLU A 227 18.21 -9.79 6.19
C GLU A 227 19.10 -8.56 6.01
N ASP A 228 19.25 -7.78 7.08
CA ASP A 228 20.25 -6.70 7.16
C ASP A 228 21.66 -7.26 7.46
N GLU A 229 22.64 -6.37 7.57
CA GLU A 229 24.04 -6.73 7.87
C GLU A 229 24.22 -7.40 9.25
N ASP A 230 23.26 -7.20 10.16
CA ASP A 230 23.26 -7.77 11.51
C ASP A 230 22.46 -9.09 11.58
N GLY A 231 21.87 -9.55 10.46
CA GLY A 231 21.07 -10.77 10.36
C GLY A 231 19.64 -10.62 10.86
N ASN A 232 19.13 -9.38 10.97
CA ASN A 232 17.72 -9.16 11.28
C ASN A 232 16.89 -9.18 9.99
N GLY A 233 15.74 -9.86 10.04
CA GLY A 233 14.82 -9.89 8.91
C GLY A 233 14.31 -8.50 8.56
N LEU A 234 14.36 -8.16 7.26
CA LEU A 234 13.78 -6.94 6.71
C LEU A 234 12.37 -7.22 6.20
N GLU A 235 11.43 -6.42 6.60
CA GLU A 235 10.01 -6.62 6.35
C GLU A 235 9.37 -5.40 5.68
N ILE A 236 8.23 -5.64 5.03
CA ILE A 236 7.35 -4.64 4.43
C ILE A 236 5.91 -4.93 4.84
N VAL A 237 5.07 -3.92 4.95
CA VAL A 237 3.63 -4.10 5.12
C VAL A 237 2.99 -4.25 3.75
N ARG A 238 2.41 -5.42 3.46
CA ARG A 238 1.74 -5.72 2.20
C ARG A 238 0.22 -5.55 2.33
N ASN A 239 -0.39 -4.98 1.31
CA ASN A 239 -1.85 -4.87 1.16
C ASN A 239 -2.28 -5.41 -0.21
N ASN A 240 -1.81 -6.62 -0.53
CA ASN A 240 -2.15 -7.29 -1.77
C ASN A 240 -3.61 -7.70 -1.79
N LEU A 241 -4.25 -7.62 -2.96
CA LEU A 241 -5.58 -8.18 -3.18
C LEU A 241 -5.68 -8.80 -4.58
N SER A 242 -6.54 -9.79 -4.69
CA SER A 242 -6.87 -10.41 -5.97
C SER A 242 -7.70 -9.48 -6.83
N PHE A 243 -7.49 -9.55 -8.14
CA PHE A 243 -8.33 -8.84 -9.12
C PHE A 243 -8.57 -9.71 -10.36
N GLY A 244 -9.54 -9.35 -11.17
CA GLY A 244 -9.70 -9.91 -12.52
C GLY A 244 -11.12 -10.26 -12.90
N ASP A 245 -11.23 -10.73 -14.14
CA ASP A 245 -12.48 -11.20 -14.72
C ASP A 245 -12.59 -12.73 -14.56
N ALA A 246 -13.72 -13.24 -14.14
CA ALA A 246 -13.92 -14.69 -13.96
C ALA A 246 -13.66 -15.51 -15.24
N LEU A 247 -13.86 -14.90 -16.41
CA LEU A 247 -13.64 -15.52 -17.74
C LEU A 247 -12.42 -14.93 -18.47
N GLY A 248 -11.70 -14.01 -17.85
CA GLY A 248 -10.59 -13.27 -18.45
C GLY A 248 -9.28 -13.38 -17.67
N LYS A 249 -8.56 -12.29 -17.64
CA LYS A 249 -7.30 -12.18 -16.89
C LYS A 249 -7.58 -12.10 -15.39
N GLN A 250 -6.78 -12.80 -14.62
CA GLN A 250 -6.84 -12.80 -13.16
C GLN A 250 -5.43 -12.61 -12.62
N GLY A 251 -5.33 -12.02 -11.45
CA GLY A 251 -4.04 -11.73 -10.88
C GLY A 251 -4.07 -11.17 -9.47
N THR A 252 -2.93 -10.72 -9.01
CA THR A 252 -2.73 -10.08 -7.71
C THR A 252 -2.19 -8.68 -7.92
N PHE A 253 -2.85 -7.69 -7.33
CA PHE A 253 -2.28 -6.37 -7.21
C PHE A 253 -1.40 -6.35 -5.98
N PHE A 254 -0.10 -6.31 -6.21
CA PHE A 254 0.89 -6.15 -5.16
C PHE A 254 1.02 -4.68 -4.79
N MET A 255 0.98 -4.38 -3.51
CA MET A 255 1.44 -3.12 -2.98
C MET A 255 2.07 -3.26 -1.61
N SER A 256 3.11 -2.50 -1.37
CA SER A 256 3.79 -2.44 -0.08
C SER A 256 3.84 -1.04 0.48
N TYR A 257 3.83 -0.98 1.81
CA TYR A 257 4.21 0.19 2.58
C TYR A 257 5.50 -0.10 3.34
N ALA A 258 6.45 0.82 3.25
CA ALA A 258 7.72 0.72 3.96
C ALA A 258 8.22 2.12 4.39
N ARG A 259 8.90 2.18 5.53
CA ARG A 259 9.60 3.41 5.95
C ARG A 259 10.83 3.70 5.11
N ASP A 260 11.34 2.66 4.44
CA ASP A 260 12.48 2.69 3.54
C ASP A 260 12.17 1.82 2.32
N PRO A 261 12.04 2.39 1.11
CA PRO A 261 11.63 1.64 -0.08
C PRO A 261 12.71 0.65 -0.54
N ARG A 262 13.98 0.85 -0.14
CA ARG A 262 15.09 -0.02 -0.51
C ARG A 262 14.88 -1.46 -0.09
N VAL A 263 14.12 -1.70 0.99
CA VAL A 263 13.75 -3.07 1.39
C VAL A 263 12.94 -3.76 0.29
N THR A 264 11.89 -3.10 -0.21
CA THR A 264 11.09 -3.63 -1.32
C THR A 264 11.92 -3.77 -2.59
N GLU A 265 12.82 -2.83 -2.87
CA GLU A 265 13.69 -2.86 -4.06
C GLU A 265 14.66 -4.06 -4.04
N VAL A 266 15.22 -4.38 -2.88
CA VAL A 266 16.05 -5.59 -2.71
C VAL A 266 15.23 -6.85 -2.95
N MET A 267 14.02 -6.94 -2.40
CA MET A 267 13.10 -8.06 -2.66
C MET A 267 12.79 -8.20 -4.16
N MET A 268 12.42 -7.10 -4.83
CA MET A 268 12.16 -7.08 -6.27
C MET A 268 13.39 -7.48 -7.09
N ARG A 269 14.56 -6.99 -6.72
CA ARG A 269 15.81 -7.37 -7.40
C ARG A 269 16.07 -8.88 -7.28
N ARG A 270 15.88 -9.46 -6.09
CA ARG A 270 16.01 -10.91 -5.89
C ARG A 270 14.97 -11.70 -6.69
N MET A 271 13.74 -11.21 -6.76
CA MET A 271 12.69 -11.84 -7.56
C MET A 271 13.03 -11.86 -9.06
N PHE A 272 13.38 -10.73 -9.65
CA PHE A 272 13.53 -10.61 -11.10
C PHE A 272 14.94 -10.95 -11.61
N ILE A 273 15.98 -10.58 -10.89
CA ILE A 273 17.38 -10.80 -11.29
C ILE A 273 17.93 -12.09 -10.64
N GLY A 274 17.60 -12.31 -9.35
CA GLY A 274 18.08 -13.42 -8.55
C GLY A 274 19.35 -13.11 -7.76
N GLU A 275 19.59 -13.92 -6.73
CA GLU A 275 20.81 -13.93 -5.93
C GLU A 275 21.18 -15.40 -5.62
N PRO A 276 22.30 -15.95 -6.24
CA PRO A 276 23.09 -15.31 -7.30
C PRO A 276 22.29 -15.00 -8.57
N GLU A 277 22.80 -14.13 -9.43
CA GLU A 277 22.16 -13.76 -10.68
C GLU A 277 21.71 -15.00 -11.47
N GLY A 278 20.45 -15.01 -11.92
CA GLY A 278 19.80 -16.14 -12.58
C GLY A 278 19.01 -17.06 -11.64
N ASN A 279 19.16 -16.94 -10.31
CA ASN A 279 18.34 -17.64 -9.30
C ASN A 279 17.09 -16.80 -8.99
N TYR A 280 16.32 -16.47 -10.04
CA TYR A 280 15.10 -15.66 -9.95
C TYR A 280 13.96 -16.43 -9.27
N ASP A 281 12.94 -15.73 -8.84
CA ASP A 281 11.75 -16.29 -8.19
C ASP A 281 10.90 -17.11 -9.17
N CYS A 282 10.74 -18.40 -8.88
CA CYS A 282 9.98 -19.33 -9.75
C CYS A 282 8.51 -18.94 -9.94
N ILE A 283 7.91 -18.12 -9.07
CA ILE A 283 6.52 -17.65 -9.23
C ILE A 283 6.36 -16.84 -10.52
N LEU A 284 7.43 -16.16 -10.96
CA LEU A 284 7.43 -15.35 -12.17
C LEU A 284 7.25 -16.17 -13.47
N ASP A 285 7.48 -17.48 -13.43
CA ASP A 285 7.15 -18.37 -14.55
C ASP A 285 5.63 -18.46 -14.77
N PHE A 286 4.84 -18.06 -13.77
CA PHE A 286 3.37 -18.08 -13.79
C PHE A 286 2.74 -16.72 -13.55
N SER A 287 3.52 -15.68 -13.30
CA SER A 287 3.06 -14.34 -12.94
C SER A 287 3.85 -13.27 -13.69
N GLU A 288 3.17 -12.49 -14.51
CA GLU A 288 3.75 -11.41 -15.31
C GLU A 288 3.45 -10.05 -14.66
N ALA A 289 4.50 -9.26 -14.37
CA ALA A 289 4.35 -7.88 -13.90
C ALA A 289 3.99 -6.97 -15.08
N LEU A 290 2.86 -6.25 -14.97
CA LEU A 290 2.39 -5.32 -16.00
C LEU A 290 2.68 -3.86 -15.65
N THR A 291 2.83 -3.53 -14.37
CA THR A 291 3.14 -2.19 -13.88
C THR A 291 4.30 -2.21 -12.90
N GLY A 292 4.83 -1.04 -12.60
CA GLY A 292 5.81 -0.80 -11.54
C GLY A 292 5.92 0.69 -11.28
N CYS A 293 5.45 1.14 -10.12
CA CYS A 293 5.49 2.54 -9.71
C CYS A 293 5.93 2.67 -8.26
N ASN A 294 6.63 3.77 -7.98
CA ASN A 294 7.00 4.20 -6.64
C ASN A 294 6.28 5.50 -6.28
N PHE A 295 5.75 5.56 -5.07
CA PHE A 295 5.11 6.75 -4.54
C PHE A 295 5.54 7.00 -3.10
N PHE A 296 5.26 8.20 -2.63
CA PHE A 296 5.36 8.57 -1.24
C PHE A 296 4.00 8.99 -0.71
N ALA A 297 3.53 8.32 0.34
CA ALA A 297 2.37 8.74 1.11
C ALA A 297 2.83 9.72 2.18
N PRO A 298 2.62 11.04 2.00
CA PRO A 298 3.06 12.03 2.97
C PRO A 298 2.26 11.92 4.27
N PRO A 299 2.76 12.52 5.37
CA PRO A 299 1.99 12.65 6.58
C PRO A 299 0.63 13.30 6.29
N ARG A 300 -0.42 12.84 6.96
CA ARG A 300 -1.79 13.33 6.74
C ARG A 300 -1.89 14.86 6.90
N VAL A 301 -1.24 15.42 7.91
CA VAL A 301 -1.22 16.87 8.14
C VAL A 301 -0.62 17.61 6.94
N PHE A 302 0.43 17.08 6.32
CA PHE A 302 0.98 17.65 5.09
C PHE A 302 -0.04 17.55 3.95
N LEU A 303 -0.66 16.39 3.76
CA LEU A 303 -1.61 16.16 2.67
C LEU A 303 -2.81 17.12 2.75
N ASP A 304 -3.40 17.25 3.94
CA ASP A 304 -4.57 18.12 4.18
C ASP A 304 -4.26 19.63 3.91
N HIS A 305 -2.97 20.00 3.92
CA HIS A 305 -2.49 21.38 3.70
C HIS A 305 -1.48 21.47 2.55
N CYS A 306 -1.46 20.51 1.62
CA CYS A 306 -0.40 20.40 0.62
C CYS A 306 -0.34 21.63 -0.32
N ALA A 307 -1.44 22.32 -0.54
CA ALA A 307 -1.48 23.57 -1.31
C ALA A 307 -0.59 24.68 -0.72
N ASP A 308 -0.39 24.71 0.61
CA ASP A 308 0.48 25.69 1.27
C ASP A 308 1.96 25.50 0.93
N TYR A 309 2.33 24.28 0.56
CA TYR A 309 3.70 23.88 0.19
C TYR A 309 3.94 23.84 -1.32
N ALA A 310 2.91 24.12 -2.11
CA ALA A 310 3.01 24.16 -3.56
C ALA A 310 3.96 25.26 -4.04
N HIS A 311 4.44 25.14 -5.28
CA HIS A 311 5.18 26.22 -5.93
C HIS A 311 4.35 27.51 -5.96
N GLU A 312 5.01 28.67 -5.89
CA GLU A 312 4.38 29.98 -5.77
C GLU A 312 3.33 30.22 -6.89
N HIS A 313 3.64 29.82 -8.13
CA HIS A 313 2.75 29.96 -9.28
C HIS A 313 1.48 29.08 -9.22
N LEU A 314 1.46 28.07 -8.34
CA LEU A 314 0.30 27.18 -8.12
C LEU A 314 -0.55 27.65 -6.92
N ARG A 315 -0.06 28.58 -6.12
CA ARG A 315 -0.83 29.13 -5.00
C ARG A 315 -1.86 30.12 -5.56
N SER A 316 -3.14 29.94 -5.21
CA SER A 316 -4.18 30.88 -5.62
C SER A 316 -3.88 32.28 -5.09
N GLU A 317 -4.07 33.32 -5.92
CA GLU A 317 -3.87 34.75 -5.59
C GLU A 317 -4.74 35.28 -4.42
N GLY A 318 -5.42 34.42 -3.67
CA GLY A 318 -6.28 34.74 -2.54
C GLY A 318 -5.78 34.27 -1.17
N GLY A 319 -4.65 33.54 -1.12
CA GLY A 319 -4.01 33.15 0.12
C GLY A 319 -3.19 34.34 0.66
N GLY A 320 -3.62 34.97 1.76
CA GLY A 320 -2.76 35.82 2.55
C GLY A 320 -1.41 35.14 2.83
N GLU A 321 -0.37 35.91 3.21
CA GLU A 321 0.93 35.38 3.57
C GLU A 321 0.75 34.03 4.29
N PRO A 322 1.47 32.96 3.90
CA PRO A 322 1.28 31.66 4.51
C PRO A 322 1.38 31.90 6.02
N ASN A 323 0.22 31.85 6.66
CA ASN A 323 0.19 31.63 8.08
C ASN A 323 0.82 30.25 8.16
N GLN A 324 2.16 30.20 8.22
CA GLN A 324 2.85 28.96 8.45
C GLN A 324 2.10 28.37 9.63
N PRO A 325 1.20 27.42 9.42
CA PRO A 325 0.88 26.57 10.50
C PRO A 325 2.28 26.06 10.80
N ALA A 326 2.86 26.54 11.88
CA ALA A 326 4.05 25.94 12.38
C ALA A 326 3.70 24.44 12.38
N ILE A 327 4.10 23.73 11.33
CA ILE A 327 4.35 22.32 11.52
C ILE A 327 5.43 22.38 12.57
N ASN A 328 5.00 22.54 13.81
CA ASN A 328 5.78 22.22 14.98
C ASN A 328 5.93 20.71 14.87
N LEU A 329 6.67 20.32 13.83
CA LEU A 329 7.32 19.03 13.77
C LEU A 329 8.06 18.98 15.10
N PRO A 330 7.66 18.12 16.04
CA PRO A 330 8.25 18.12 17.36
C PRO A 330 9.75 17.96 17.15
N GLN A 331 10.50 19.05 17.38
CA GLN A 331 11.96 19.02 17.46
C GLN A 331 12.26 18.33 18.80
N GLY A 332 12.03 17.04 18.87
CA GLY A 332 12.26 16.21 20.02
C GLY A 332 12.41 14.77 19.55
N LYS A 333 13.39 14.09 20.07
CA LYS A 333 13.51 12.65 19.95
C LYS A 333 12.14 12.04 20.26
N ALA A 334 11.52 11.36 19.31
CA ALA A 334 10.30 10.63 19.53
C ALA A 334 10.62 9.52 20.53
N VAL A 335 10.23 9.73 21.78
CA VAL A 335 10.19 8.67 22.78
C VAL A 335 8.89 7.93 22.48
N PHE A 336 8.98 6.78 21.85
CA PHE A 336 7.85 5.87 21.79
C PHE A 336 7.61 5.38 23.23
N PRO A 337 6.36 5.37 23.73
CA PRO A 337 6.08 4.76 25.02
C PRO A 337 6.50 3.29 25.00
N ASP A 338 7.11 2.85 26.08
CA ASP A 338 7.34 1.43 26.34
C ASP A 338 6.04 0.65 26.14
N ARG A 339 6.14 -0.63 25.78
CA ARG A 339 5.00 -1.54 25.52
C ARG A 339 3.90 -1.50 26.62
N ALA A 340 4.26 -1.08 27.82
CA ALA A 340 3.34 -0.93 28.96
C ALA A 340 2.44 0.31 28.90
N ASP A 341 2.78 1.31 28.08
CA ASP A 341 2.10 2.61 28.06
C ASP A 341 1.22 2.85 26.82
N VAL A 342 1.04 1.84 25.96
CA VAL A 342 0.08 1.92 24.86
C VAL A 342 -1.32 1.69 25.48
N PRO A 343 -2.15 2.73 25.64
CA PRO A 343 -3.52 2.53 26.07
C PRO A 343 -4.20 1.71 24.99
N THR A 344 -4.67 0.53 25.32
CA THR A 344 -5.69 -0.14 24.54
C THR A 344 -6.90 0.79 24.57
N SER A 345 -7.16 1.50 23.48
CA SER A 345 -8.18 2.54 23.37
C SER A 345 -9.61 1.99 23.36
N HIS A 346 -9.78 0.74 23.71
CA HIS A 346 -11.07 0.13 23.94
C HIS A 346 -11.19 -0.14 25.44
N ASN A 347 -12.22 0.43 26.02
CA ASN A 347 -12.70 0.06 27.34
C ASN A 347 -12.78 -1.48 27.37
N ALA A 348 -12.36 -2.12 28.46
CA ALA A 348 -12.42 -3.58 28.56
C ALA A 348 -13.86 -4.10 28.30
N GLU A 349 -14.88 -3.28 28.59
CA GLU A 349 -16.29 -3.53 28.28
C GLU A 349 -16.58 -3.54 26.76
N ASP A 350 -15.91 -2.70 25.95
CA ASP A 350 -16.11 -2.66 24.49
C ASP A 350 -15.47 -3.87 23.80
N VAL A 351 -14.32 -4.33 24.31
CA VAL A 351 -13.65 -5.53 23.81
C VAL A 351 -14.45 -6.80 24.15
N GLU A 352 -14.97 -6.88 25.37
CA GLU A 352 -15.84 -7.99 25.80
C GLU A 352 -17.16 -8.00 25.01
N ALA A 353 -17.76 -6.83 24.76
CA ALA A 353 -18.98 -6.71 23.96
C ALA A 353 -18.74 -7.10 22.48
N ALA A 354 -17.62 -6.72 21.89
CA ALA A 354 -17.24 -7.10 20.53
C ALA A 354 -16.98 -8.62 20.44
N LYS A 355 -16.30 -9.19 21.42
CA LYS A 355 -16.05 -10.62 21.51
C LYS A 355 -17.34 -11.43 21.67
N ALA A 356 -18.25 -10.96 22.51
CA ALA A 356 -19.56 -11.59 22.69
C ALA A 356 -20.43 -11.54 21.42
N ARG A 357 -20.37 -10.44 20.65
CA ARG A 357 -21.05 -10.33 19.35
C ARG A 357 -20.48 -11.31 18.31
N PHE A 358 -19.16 -11.43 18.27
CA PHE A 358 -18.47 -12.35 17.38
C PHE A 358 -18.81 -13.81 17.72
N GLU A 359 -18.78 -14.20 18.99
CA GLU A 359 -19.17 -15.54 19.43
C GLU A 359 -20.67 -15.86 19.18
N ALA A 360 -21.53 -14.82 19.29
CA ALA A 360 -22.95 -14.97 18.96
C ALA A 360 -23.21 -15.14 17.46
N ALA A 361 -22.40 -14.50 16.59
CA ALA A 361 -22.46 -14.67 15.15
C ALA A 361 -22.04 -16.10 14.75
N LEU A 362 -20.95 -16.62 15.32
CA LEU A 362 -20.48 -17.99 15.08
C LEU A 362 -21.50 -19.08 15.50
N ARG A 363 -22.36 -18.81 16.51
CA ARG A 363 -23.41 -19.74 16.96
C ARG A 363 -24.68 -19.73 16.11
N ARG A 364 -24.83 -18.76 15.19
CA ARG A 364 -25.99 -18.67 14.28
C ARG A 364 -25.79 -19.38 12.94
N GLU A 365 -24.58 -19.82 12.67
CA GLU A 365 -24.20 -20.57 11.45
C GLU A 365 -24.09 -22.09 11.65
N HIS A 366 -24.56 -22.59 12.81
CA HIS A 366 -24.68 -24.06 13.08
C HIS A 366 -26.13 -24.46 13.39
#